data_c7ed89197ce5bb33156a71a9e2f386d0
#
_entry.id   c7ed89197ce5bb33156a71a9e2f386d0
#
_cell.length_a   1.000
_cell.length_b   1.000
_cell.length_c   1.000
_cell.angle_alpha   90.00
_cell.angle_beta   90.00
_cell.angle_gamma   90.00
#
_symmetry.space_group_name_H-M   'P 1'
#
loop_
_entity.id
_entity.type
_entity.pdbx_description
1 polymer ?
#
loop_
_entity_poly.entity_id
_entity_poly.type
_entity_poly.pdbx_seq_one_letter_code
_entity_poly.pdbx_strand_id
1 'polypeptide(L)'
;MTSLPLHQTIMESQAPKVELKEIGLDVGLAVARHFYKTEYLHYGFWTPELSVEPANVLHAQENYANLLLETIPKGVKRILDVGCGSGKFAQKMIEHGYEVDCVSPSPYLTNYARGLLGADVKIFECRYE
;
A
#
# COMPACT_ATOMS: atom_id res chain seq x y z
N MET A 1 57.68 -29.79 8.19
CA MET A 1 56.92 -28.63 8.62
C MET A 1 56.01 -28.24 7.47
N THR A 2 54.75 -28.71 7.52
CA THR A 2 53.77 -28.54 6.47
C THR A 2 52.82 -27.44 6.93
N SER A 3 52.88 -26.30 6.24
CA SER A 3 51.95 -25.17 6.45
C SER A 3 50.62 -25.48 5.81
N LEU A 4 49.54 -25.53 6.59
CA LEU A 4 48.19 -25.58 6.12
C LEU A 4 47.74 -24.17 5.64
N PRO A 5 47.11 -24.04 4.46
CA PRO A 5 46.51 -22.79 4.05
C PRO A 5 45.15 -22.63 4.75
N LEU A 6 45.06 -21.60 5.56
CA LEU A 6 43.79 -21.10 6.09
C LEU A 6 42.99 -20.47 4.95
N HIS A 7 42.13 -21.24 4.27
CA HIS A 7 41.03 -20.70 3.50
C HIS A 7 39.94 -20.23 4.48
N GLN A 8 39.99 -19.00 4.86
CA GLN A 8 38.84 -18.31 5.41
C GLN A 8 37.84 -18.10 4.27
N THR A 9 36.86 -18.99 4.20
CA THR A 9 35.64 -18.76 3.42
C THR A 9 34.86 -17.65 4.13
N ILE A 10 35.05 -16.41 3.69
CA ILE A 10 34.19 -15.31 4.07
C ILE A 10 32.83 -15.63 3.40
N MET A 11 31.89 -16.16 4.17
CA MET A 11 30.50 -16.17 3.75
C MET A 11 30.04 -14.72 3.73
N GLU A 12 30.08 -14.10 2.55
CA GLU A 12 29.36 -12.86 2.30
C GLU A 12 27.88 -13.13 2.53
N SER A 13 27.39 -12.72 3.68
CA SER A 13 25.96 -12.58 3.94
C SER A 13 25.46 -11.54 2.97
N GLN A 14 24.90 -11.97 1.84
CA GLN A 14 24.19 -11.07 0.95
C GLN A 14 22.93 -10.61 1.68
N ALA A 15 22.98 -9.40 2.20
CA ALA A 15 21.79 -8.72 2.68
C ALA A 15 20.74 -8.70 1.54
N PRO A 16 19.48 -8.96 1.84
CA PRO A 16 18.44 -8.97 0.82
C PRO A 16 18.46 -7.66 0.06
N LYS A 17 18.59 -7.74 -1.27
CA LYS A 17 18.64 -6.58 -2.15
C LYS A 17 17.26 -5.93 -2.18
N VAL A 18 17.07 -4.86 -1.41
CA VAL A 18 15.83 -4.08 -1.42
C VAL A 18 15.81 -3.24 -2.69
N GLU A 19 14.74 -3.34 -3.48
CA GLU A 19 14.57 -2.52 -4.69
C GLU A 19 14.29 -1.05 -4.31
N LEU A 20 14.88 -0.10 -5.05
CA LEU A 20 14.70 1.33 -4.80
C LEU A 20 13.23 1.78 -4.78
N LYS A 21 12.38 1.15 -5.59
CA LYS A 21 10.95 1.43 -5.59
C LYS A 21 10.27 1.11 -4.25
N GLU A 22 10.69 0.03 -3.57
CA GLU A 22 10.14 -0.34 -2.27
C GLU A 22 10.54 0.68 -1.20
N ILE A 23 11.78 1.18 -1.25
CA ILE A 23 12.22 2.27 -0.38
C ILE A 23 11.39 3.53 -0.62
N GLY A 24 11.12 3.87 -1.90
CA GLY A 24 10.29 5.02 -2.25
C GLY A 24 8.86 4.90 -1.74
N LEU A 25 8.26 3.71 -1.79
CA LEU A 25 6.93 3.45 -1.25
C LEU A 25 6.88 3.54 0.28
N ASP A 26 7.91 3.02 0.97
CA ASP A 26 8.04 3.13 2.43
C ASP A 26 8.14 4.60 2.86
N VAL A 27 9.05 5.36 2.24
CA VAL A 27 9.20 6.79 2.50
C VAL A 27 7.92 7.56 2.18
N GLY A 28 7.26 7.25 1.06
CA GLY A 28 6.00 7.88 0.66
C GLY A 28 4.89 7.66 1.69
N LEU A 29 4.74 6.44 2.19
CA LEU A 29 3.76 6.12 3.22
C LEU A 29 4.11 6.78 4.56
N ALA A 30 5.39 6.81 4.94
CA ALA A 30 5.85 7.49 6.14
C ALA A 30 5.55 9.00 6.11
N VAL A 31 5.80 9.65 4.96
CA VAL A 31 5.47 11.07 4.74
C VAL A 31 3.96 11.29 4.81
N ALA A 32 3.15 10.46 4.13
CA ALA A 32 1.70 10.58 4.14
C ALA A 32 1.15 10.48 5.58
N ARG A 33 1.60 9.51 6.34
CA ARG A 33 1.17 9.31 7.74
C ARG A 33 1.62 10.44 8.66
N HIS A 34 2.86 10.90 8.51
CA HIS A 34 3.42 11.88 9.43
C HIS A 34 2.91 13.30 9.15
N PHE A 35 2.97 13.75 7.90
CA PHE A 35 2.63 15.13 7.53
C PHE A 35 1.17 15.31 7.18
N TYR A 36 0.58 14.37 6.43
CA TYR A 36 -0.80 14.51 5.93
C TYR A 36 -1.83 13.74 6.75
N LYS A 37 -1.38 12.96 7.75
CA LYS A 37 -2.25 12.15 8.64
C LYS A 37 -3.15 11.19 7.87
N THR A 38 -2.65 10.63 6.78
CA THR A 38 -3.37 9.73 5.90
C THR A 38 -2.55 8.48 5.58
N GLU A 39 -3.23 7.43 5.17
CA GLU A 39 -2.62 6.20 4.65
C GLU A 39 -2.92 5.98 3.17
N TYR A 40 -3.69 6.88 2.54
CA TYR A 40 -3.87 6.90 1.10
C TYR A 40 -2.58 7.32 0.40
N LEU A 41 -2.32 6.70 -0.76
CA LEU A 41 -1.14 6.99 -1.58
C LEU A 41 -1.48 7.68 -2.91
N HIS A 42 -2.75 7.95 -3.17
CA HIS A 42 -3.19 8.70 -4.35
C HIS A 42 -3.26 10.19 -4.09
N TYR A 43 -3.33 10.99 -5.18
CA TYR A 43 -3.31 12.45 -5.11
C TYR A 43 -4.62 13.09 -4.64
N GLY A 44 -5.72 12.32 -4.60
CA GLY A 44 -7.03 12.84 -4.22
C GLY A 44 -7.81 13.48 -5.37
N PHE A 45 -9.04 13.90 -5.05
CA PHE A 45 -9.91 14.66 -5.93
C PHE A 45 -10.11 16.07 -5.34
N TRP A 46 -9.58 17.05 -6.03
CA TRP A 46 -9.57 18.45 -5.63
C TRP A 46 -10.73 19.19 -6.33
N THR A 47 -11.72 19.61 -5.55
CA THR A 47 -12.82 20.42 -6.08
C THR A 47 -12.40 21.88 -6.21
N PRO A 48 -13.11 22.69 -7.03
CA PRO A 48 -12.78 24.13 -7.16
C PRO A 48 -12.81 24.90 -5.84
N GLU A 49 -13.58 24.43 -4.87
CA GLU A 49 -13.74 25.05 -3.55
C GLU A 49 -12.66 24.63 -2.54
N LEU A 50 -11.90 23.58 -2.85
CA LEU A 50 -10.86 23.06 -1.98
C LEU A 50 -9.48 23.62 -2.38
N SER A 51 -8.92 24.50 -1.56
CA SER A 51 -7.60 25.07 -1.82
C SER A 51 -6.51 24.00 -1.85
N VAL A 52 -5.62 24.09 -2.84
CA VAL A 52 -4.53 23.13 -3.02
C VAL A 52 -3.39 23.46 -2.05
N GLU A 53 -3.48 22.89 -0.87
CA GLU A 53 -2.51 23.06 0.21
C GLU A 53 -2.34 21.76 1.03
N PRO A 54 -1.21 21.57 1.72
CA PRO A 54 -0.91 20.35 2.48
C PRO A 54 -1.99 19.95 3.50
N ALA A 55 -2.62 20.95 4.14
CA ALA A 55 -3.67 20.71 5.13
C ALA A 55 -4.92 20.02 4.54
N ASN A 56 -5.14 20.16 3.23
CA ASN A 56 -6.32 19.64 2.54
C ASN A 56 -6.07 18.30 1.81
N VAL A 57 -4.87 17.74 1.88
CA VAL A 57 -4.53 16.46 1.21
C VAL A 57 -5.47 15.34 1.63
N LEU A 58 -5.65 15.15 2.94
CA LEU A 58 -6.57 14.11 3.43
C LEU A 58 -8.00 14.32 2.93
N HIS A 59 -8.48 15.57 2.93
CA HIS A 59 -9.82 15.89 2.43
C HIS A 59 -9.97 15.54 0.95
N ALA A 60 -9.01 15.93 0.11
CA ALA A 60 -9.01 15.59 -1.31
C ALA A 60 -8.97 14.07 -1.53
N GLN A 61 -8.22 13.33 -0.72
CA GLN A 61 -8.14 11.87 -0.79
C GLN A 61 -9.46 11.21 -0.38
N GLU A 62 -10.12 11.72 0.65
CA GLU A 62 -11.45 11.25 1.04
C GLU A 62 -12.51 11.56 -0.04
N ASN A 63 -12.45 12.74 -0.68
CA ASN A 63 -13.32 13.05 -1.82
C ASN A 63 -13.16 12.01 -2.94
N TYR A 64 -11.92 11.64 -3.26
CA TYR A 64 -11.65 10.62 -4.28
C TYR A 64 -12.18 9.23 -3.88
N ALA A 65 -11.93 8.82 -2.65
CA ALA A 65 -12.40 7.54 -2.14
C ALA A 65 -13.95 7.46 -2.14
N ASN A 66 -14.62 8.55 -1.76
CA ASN A 66 -16.08 8.63 -1.80
C ASN A 66 -16.61 8.57 -3.23
N LEU A 67 -15.99 9.30 -4.15
CA LEU A 67 -16.33 9.25 -5.57
C LEU A 67 -16.23 7.82 -6.12
N LEU A 68 -15.17 7.08 -5.79
CA LEU A 68 -15.03 5.69 -6.19
C LEU A 68 -16.12 4.80 -5.60
N LEU A 69 -16.46 4.97 -4.32
CA LEU A 69 -17.55 4.21 -3.69
C LEU A 69 -18.89 4.45 -4.38
N GLU A 70 -19.19 5.68 -4.77
CA GLU A 70 -20.42 6.05 -5.47
C GLU A 70 -20.51 5.43 -6.87
N THR A 71 -19.38 5.11 -7.50
CA THR A 71 -19.33 4.47 -8.81
C THR A 71 -19.55 2.96 -8.77
N ILE A 72 -19.53 2.33 -7.59
CA ILE A 72 -19.77 0.89 -7.45
C ILE A 72 -21.21 0.57 -7.83
N PRO A 73 -21.45 -0.33 -8.80
CA PRO A 73 -22.81 -0.66 -9.23
C PRO A 73 -23.64 -1.26 -8.10
N LYS A 74 -24.94 -0.97 -8.12
CA LYS A 74 -25.88 -1.55 -7.16
C LYS A 74 -25.88 -3.09 -7.26
N GLY A 75 -25.90 -3.76 -6.10
CA GLY A 75 -25.93 -5.22 -6.01
C GLY A 75 -24.56 -5.89 -6.01
N VAL A 76 -23.47 -5.15 -6.21
CA VAL A 76 -22.12 -5.65 -6.00
C VAL A 76 -21.93 -5.99 -4.52
N LYS A 77 -21.36 -7.16 -4.25
CA LYS A 77 -21.02 -7.61 -2.87
C LYS A 77 -19.54 -7.87 -2.69
N ARG A 78 -18.86 -8.31 -3.74
CA ARG A 78 -17.43 -8.64 -3.73
C ARG A 78 -16.67 -7.78 -4.71
N ILE A 79 -15.50 -7.31 -4.29
CA ILE A 79 -14.64 -6.41 -5.05
C ILE A 79 -13.22 -6.97 -5.03
N LEU A 80 -12.54 -6.90 -6.16
CA LEU A 80 -11.10 -7.11 -6.25
C LEU A 80 -10.44 -5.73 -6.40
N ASP A 81 -9.69 -5.31 -5.38
CA ASP A 81 -8.93 -4.07 -5.38
C ASP A 81 -7.53 -4.33 -5.96
N VAL A 82 -7.36 -3.97 -7.23
CA VAL A 82 -6.09 -4.16 -7.96
C VAL A 82 -5.20 -2.95 -7.77
N GLY A 83 -4.04 -3.17 -7.15
CA GLY A 83 -3.15 -2.08 -6.75
C GLY A 83 -3.58 -1.44 -5.43
N CYS A 84 -3.98 -2.24 -4.46
CA CYS A 84 -4.58 -1.77 -3.19
C CYS A 84 -3.67 -0.86 -2.35
N GLY A 85 -2.39 -0.72 -2.69
CA GLY A 85 -1.45 0.12 -1.98
C GLY A 85 -1.32 -0.24 -0.49
N SER A 86 -1.56 0.73 0.38
CA SER A 86 -1.58 0.54 1.84
C SER A 86 -2.79 -0.28 2.34
N GLY A 87 -3.81 -0.51 1.50
CA GLY A 87 -5.07 -1.13 1.87
C GLY A 87 -6.12 -0.15 2.42
N LYS A 88 -5.83 1.14 2.46
CA LYS A 88 -6.74 2.13 3.08
C LYS A 88 -8.08 2.23 2.38
N PHE A 89 -8.12 2.17 1.03
CA PHE A 89 -9.37 2.18 0.30
C PHE A 89 -10.12 0.84 0.46
N ALA A 90 -9.40 -0.29 0.45
CA ALA A 90 -10.00 -1.59 0.75
C ALA A 90 -10.66 -1.61 2.14
N GLN A 91 -10.01 -1.05 3.16
CA GLN A 91 -10.60 -0.88 4.49
C GLN A 91 -11.92 -0.10 4.41
N LYS A 92 -11.94 1.02 3.70
CA LYS A 92 -13.13 1.84 3.52
C LYS A 92 -14.27 1.07 2.83
N MET A 93 -13.96 0.28 1.80
CA MET A 93 -14.97 -0.57 1.14
C MET A 93 -15.53 -1.63 2.10
N ILE A 94 -14.69 -2.25 2.93
CA ILE A 94 -15.12 -3.23 3.94
C ILE A 94 -16.05 -2.57 4.97
N GLU A 95 -15.72 -1.37 5.44
CA GLU A 95 -16.55 -0.58 6.36
C GLU A 95 -17.93 -0.24 5.76
N HIS A 96 -18.03 -0.19 4.42
CA HIS A 96 -19.29 -0.02 3.68
C HIS A 96 -20.00 -1.35 3.35
N GLY A 97 -19.52 -2.47 3.88
CA GLY A 97 -20.19 -3.78 3.80
C GLY A 97 -19.81 -4.62 2.58
N TYR A 98 -18.75 -4.26 1.84
CA TYR A 98 -18.24 -5.08 0.75
C TYR A 98 -17.28 -6.16 1.25
N GLU A 99 -17.30 -7.31 0.61
CA GLU A 99 -16.20 -8.28 0.70
C GLU A 99 -15.09 -7.86 -0.27
N VAL A 100 -13.87 -7.70 0.21
CA VAL A 100 -12.78 -7.20 -0.62
C VAL A 100 -11.60 -8.17 -0.59
N ASP A 101 -11.14 -8.56 -1.78
CA ASP A 101 -9.83 -9.17 -1.97
C ASP A 101 -8.90 -8.14 -2.62
N CYS A 102 -7.59 -8.23 -2.38
CA CYS A 102 -6.62 -7.25 -2.83
C CYS A 102 -5.53 -7.88 -3.71
N VAL A 103 -4.97 -7.10 -4.61
CA VAL A 103 -3.75 -7.44 -5.37
C VAL A 103 -2.74 -6.33 -5.21
N SER A 104 -1.50 -6.66 -4.85
CA SER A 104 -0.40 -5.71 -4.72
C SER A 104 0.91 -6.33 -5.17
N PRO A 105 1.70 -5.68 -6.03
CA PRO A 105 3.01 -6.18 -6.44
C PRO A 105 4.14 -5.81 -5.45
N SER A 106 3.87 -4.99 -4.44
CA SER A 106 4.85 -4.52 -3.46
C SER A 106 4.82 -5.35 -2.20
N PRO A 107 5.90 -6.08 -1.85
CA PRO A 107 6.00 -6.80 -0.58
C PRO A 107 5.81 -5.89 0.64
N TYR A 108 6.40 -4.70 0.59
CA TYR A 108 6.27 -3.72 1.67
C TYR A 108 4.81 -3.31 1.92
N LEU A 109 4.12 -2.83 0.87
CA LEU A 109 2.73 -2.40 0.97
C LEU A 109 1.78 -3.58 1.28
N THR A 110 2.05 -4.77 0.74
CA THR A 110 1.30 -5.98 1.07
C THR A 110 1.37 -6.31 2.57
N ASN A 111 2.55 -6.24 3.16
CA ASN A 111 2.71 -6.46 4.60
C ASN A 111 1.97 -5.38 5.42
N TYR A 112 2.06 -4.13 4.99
CA TYR A 112 1.33 -3.05 5.62
C TYR A 112 -0.19 -3.27 5.56
N ALA A 113 -0.71 -3.57 4.37
CA ALA A 113 -2.13 -3.83 4.16
C ALA A 113 -2.63 -5.04 4.96
N ARG A 114 -1.84 -6.10 5.10
CA ARG A 114 -2.19 -7.24 5.98
C ARG A 114 -2.35 -6.81 7.43
N GLY A 115 -1.49 -5.94 7.93
CA GLY A 115 -1.62 -5.38 9.27
C GLY A 115 -2.88 -4.52 9.45
N LEU A 116 -3.24 -3.76 8.43
CA LEU A 116 -4.41 -2.88 8.44
C LEU A 116 -5.74 -3.64 8.30
N LEU A 117 -5.79 -4.60 7.38
CA LEU A 117 -7.04 -5.27 6.97
C LEU A 117 -7.34 -6.54 7.77
N GLY A 118 -6.34 -7.11 8.44
CA GLY A 118 -6.48 -8.35 9.19
C GLY A 118 -6.37 -9.62 8.35
N ALA A 119 -6.50 -10.78 9.02
CA ALA A 119 -6.25 -12.10 8.42
C ALA A 119 -7.36 -12.60 7.49
N ASP A 120 -8.56 -12.03 7.59
CA ASP A 120 -9.72 -12.48 6.81
C ASP A 120 -9.72 -11.94 5.37
N VAL A 121 -8.93 -10.90 5.10
CA VAL A 121 -8.80 -10.32 3.77
C VAL A 121 -7.68 -11.02 3.00
N LYS A 122 -8.01 -11.53 1.82
CA LYS A 122 -7.01 -12.13 0.93
C LYS A 122 -6.25 -11.03 0.19
N ILE A 123 -4.93 -11.07 0.29
CA ILE A 123 -4.05 -10.17 -0.45
C ILE A 123 -3.07 -11.00 -1.28
N PHE A 124 -3.21 -10.90 -2.59
CA PHE A 124 -2.36 -11.57 -3.56
C PHE A 124 -1.15 -10.69 -3.85
N GLU A 125 0.03 -11.16 -3.47
CA GLU A 125 1.29 -10.47 -3.74
C GLU A 125 1.81 -10.84 -5.13
N CYS A 126 1.28 -10.17 -6.13
CA CYS A 126 1.63 -10.40 -7.53
C CYS A 126 1.29 -9.18 -8.38
N ARG A 127 1.76 -9.19 -9.64
CA ARG A 127 1.23 -8.31 -10.68
C ARG A 127 -0.08 -8.87 -11.20
N TYR A 128 -0.93 -8.02 -11.71
CA TYR A 128 -2.24 -8.38 -12.27
C TYR A 128 -2.15 -8.69 -13.78
N GLU A 129 -1.09 -9.14 -14.26
CA GLU A 129 -0.89 -9.47 -15.68
C GLU A 129 -1.04 -10.98 -15.93
#